data_86799bdfa18985577d1c3b3c8383cf14
#
_entry.id   86799bdfa18985577d1c3b3c8383cf14
#
_cell.length_a   1.000
_cell.length_b   1.000
_cell.length_c   1.000
_cell.angle_alpha   90.00
_cell.angle_beta   90.00
_cell.angle_gamma   90.00
#
_symmetry.space_group_name_H-M   'P 1'
#
loop_
_entity.id
_entity.type
_entity.pdbx_description
1 polymer ?
#
loop_
_entity_poly.entity_id
_entity_poly.type
_entity_poly.pdbx_seq_one_letter_code
_entity_poly.pdbx_strand_id
1 'polypeptide(L)'
;LQERNPEIVLDPMCGSGTFIIEALMILTDRAPGLVRRFGFNGWHGHDRELWLSLKAEAAERHEKALEQPLPKFYAYDADWEAVKATRENIIAAGFEKLLGDIQIEERTLADWPDFGAENKTAFIVTNPPYGERLGDKASNRSLY
;
A
#
# COMPACT_ATOMS: atom_id res chain seq x y z
N LEU A 1 -8.96 -7.71 -4.15
CA LEU A 1 -7.93 -7.35 -5.13
C LEU A 1 -7.62 -8.53 -6.04
N GLN A 2 -7.14 -9.65 -5.53
CA GLN A 2 -6.75 -10.82 -6.34
C GLN A 2 -7.89 -11.35 -7.23
N GLU A 3 -9.10 -11.44 -6.71
CA GLU A 3 -10.28 -11.93 -7.48
C GLU A 3 -10.75 -10.97 -8.58
N ARG A 4 -10.50 -9.67 -8.40
CA ARG A 4 -10.96 -8.62 -9.34
C ARG A 4 -9.95 -8.26 -10.41
N ASN A 5 -8.67 -8.61 -10.20
CA ASN A 5 -7.56 -8.33 -11.10
C ASN A 5 -7.60 -6.91 -11.69
N PRO A 6 -7.59 -5.84 -10.86
CA PRO A 6 -7.69 -4.48 -11.36
C PRO A 6 -6.42 -4.09 -12.13
N GLU A 7 -6.56 -3.24 -13.12
CA GLU A 7 -5.43 -2.65 -13.85
C GLU A 7 -4.87 -1.41 -13.14
N ILE A 8 -5.68 -0.81 -12.27
CA ILE A 8 -5.35 0.39 -11.50
C ILE A 8 -5.75 0.17 -10.04
N VAL A 9 -4.86 0.54 -9.12
CA VAL A 9 -5.13 0.68 -7.67
C VAL A 9 -4.88 2.14 -7.30
N LEU A 10 -5.87 2.80 -6.71
CA LEU A 10 -5.83 4.21 -6.39
C LEU A 10 -6.26 4.46 -4.95
N ASP A 11 -5.45 5.23 -4.22
CA ASP A 11 -5.82 5.87 -2.96
C ASP A 11 -5.68 7.39 -3.10
N PRO A 12 -6.81 8.13 -3.22
CA PRO A 12 -6.78 9.58 -3.44
C PRO A 12 -6.58 10.41 -2.17
N MET A 13 -6.51 9.77 -0.99
CA MET A 13 -6.21 10.40 0.30
C MET A 13 -5.32 9.44 1.10
N CYS A 14 -4.12 9.18 0.58
CA CYS A 14 -3.29 8.05 1.00
C CYS A 14 -2.71 8.21 2.42
N GLY A 15 -2.64 9.41 2.97
CA GLY A 15 -2.08 9.64 4.29
C GLY A 15 -0.67 9.07 4.41
N SER A 16 -0.51 8.06 5.26
CA SER A 16 0.76 7.33 5.44
C SER A 16 0.98 6.18 4.45
N GLY A 17 0.10 5.98 3.47
CA GLY A 17 0.21 4.97 2.43
C GLY A 17 -0.23 3.57 2.82
N THR A 18 -0.95 3.40 3.93
CA THR A 18 -1.30 2.08 4.48
C THR A 18 -2.02 1.21 3.45
N PHE A 19 -3.04 1.72 2.75
CA PHE A 19 -3.79 0.91 1.79
C PHE A 19 -2.96 0.51 0.55
N ILE A 20 -2.08 1.38 0.09
CA ILE A 20 -1.16 1.06 -1.01
C ILE A 20 -0.19 -0.04 -0.58
N ILE A 21 0.37 0.04 0.63
CA ILE A 21 1.28 -0.97 1.17
C ILE A 21 0.57 -2.32 1.33
N GLU A 22 -0.63 -2.32 1.90
CA GLU A 22 -1.43 -3.55 2.04
C GLU A 22 -1.81 -4.14 0.66
N ALA A 23 -2.16 -3.30 -0.31
CA ALA A 23 -2.44 -3.75 -1.68
C ALA A 23 -1.19 -4.37 -2.33
N LEU A 24 -0.02 -3.77 -2.16
CA LEU A 24 1.26 -4.34 -2.59
C LEU A 24 1.53 -5.69 -1.92
N MET A 25 1.37 -5.79 -0.59
CA MET A 25 1.57 -7.05 0.15
C MET A 25 0.64 -8.15 -0.36
N ILE A 26 -0.64 -7.85 -0.60
CA ILE A 26 -1.63 -8.81 -1.11
C ILE A 26 -1.28 -9.26 -2.53
N LEU A 27 -0.97 -8.33 -3.43
CA LEU A 27 -0.74 -8.64 -4.85
C LEU A 27 0.61 -9.30 -5.10
N THR A 28 1.61 -9.04 -4.24
CA THR A 28 2.92 -9.68 -4.31
C THR A 28 3.06 -10.88 -3.37
N ASP A 29 1.96 -11.34 -2.76
CA ASP A 29 1.95 -12.44 -1.78
C ASP A 29 3.04 -12.30 -0.69
N ARG A 30 3.28 -11.07 -0.25
CA ARG A 30 4.28 -10.75 0.77
C ARG A 30 3.70 -10.92 2.16
N ALA A 31 4.20 -11.88 2.91
CA ALA A 31 3.80 -12.06 4.30
C ALA A 31 4.27 -10.89 5.19
N PRO A 32 3.37 -10.21 5.94
CA PRO A 32 3.72 -9.06 6.80
C PRO A 32 4.78 -9.41 7.86
N GLY A 33 4.83 -10.68 8.26
CA GLY A 33 5.76 -11.18 9.27
C GLY A 33 7.14 -11.57 8.76
N LEU A 34 7.42 -11.45 7.45
CA LEU A 34 8.62 -12.00 6.83
C LEU A 34 9.92 -11.47 7.43
N VAL A 35 9.97 -10.15 7.72
CA VAL A 35 11.14 -9.48 8.30
C VAL A 35 11.01 -9.18 9.80
N ARG A 36 9.84 -9.45 10.38
CA ARG A 36 9.56 -9.12 11.78
C ARG A 36 10.09 -10.19 12.73
N ARG A 37 10.56 -9.76 13.90
CA ARG A 37 10.76 -10.66 15.06
C ARG A 37 9.49 -10.69 15.90
N PHE A 38 9.10 -11.87 16.33
CA PHE A 38 7.93 -12.10 17.18
C PHE A 38 8.36 -12.52 18.58
N GLY A 39 7.55 -12.20 19.60
CA GLY A 39 7.82 -12.58 20.98
C GLY A 39 7.93 -14.10 21.17
N PHE A 40 7.14 -14.88 20.41
CA PHE A 40 7.17 -16.34 20.48
C PHE A 40 8.50 -16.97 20.01
N ASN A 41 9.35 -16.24 19.27
CA ASN A 41 10.67 -16.73 18.88
C ASN A 41 11.59 -17.03 20.08
N GLY A 42 11.27 -16.49 21.26
CA GLY A 42 11.99 -16.76 22.52
C GLY A 42 11.27 -17.75 23.44
N TRP A 43 10.13 -18.34 23.03
CA TRP A 43 9.41 -19.26 23.89
C TRP A 43 10.11 -20.62 24.00
N HIS A 44 10.05 -21.21 25.17
CA HIS A 44 10.47 -22.59 25.39
C HIS A 44 9.56 -23.53 24.60
N GLY A 45 10.13 -24.34 23.71
CA GLY A 45 9.35 -25.19 22.81
C GLY A 45 9.00 -24.55 21.46
N HIS A 46 9.52 -23.34 21.16
CA HIS A 46 9.42 -22.80 19.82
C HIS A 46 10.19 -23.66 18.81
N ASP A 47 9.49 -24.18 17.80
CA ASP A 47 10.09 -24.92 16.72
C ASP A 47 10.74 -23.94 15.72
N ARG A 48 12.04 -23.74 15.91
CA ARG A 48 12.82 -22.83 15.08
C ARG A 48 12.97 -23.33 13.62
N GLU A 49 13.07 -24.65 13.42
CA GLU A 49 13.26 -25.20 12.08
C GLU A 49 11.98 -25.06 11.26
N LEU A 50 10.84 -25.39 11.84
CA LEU A 50 9.54 -25.15 11.22
C LEU A 50 9.33 -23.68 10.91
N TRP A 51 9.66 -22.77 11.85
CA TRP A 51 9.54 -21.34 11.62
C TRP A 51 10.39 -20.83 10.46
N LEU A 52 11.64 -21.32 10.35
CA LEU A 52 12.53 -20.94 9.24
C LEU A 52 12.02 -21.51 7.89
N SER A 53 11.48 -22.72 7.87
CA SER A 53 10.90 -23.32 6.65
C SER A 53 9.68 -22.53 6.18
N LEU A 54 8.77 -22.11 7.07
CA LEU A 54 7.62 -21.28 6.75
C LEU A 54 8.03 -19.91 6.20
N LYS A 55 9.08 -19.33 6.76
CA LYS A 55 9.61 -18.06 6.24
C LYS A 55 10.24 -18.21 4.87
N ALA A 56 10.94 -19.32 4.62
CA ALA A 56 11.54 -19.60 3.31
C ALA A 56 10.46 -19.80 2.25
N GLU A 57 9.39 -20.56 2.57
CA GLU A 57 8.23 -20.73 1.69
C GLU A 57 7.56 -19.39 1.37
N ALA A 58 7.32 -18.55 2.41
CA ALA A 58 6.71 -17.24 2.20
C ALA A 58 7.59 -16.31 1.34
N ALA A 59 8.92 -16.37 1.49
CA ALA A 59 9.85 -15.63 0.65
C ALA A 59 9.82 -16.10 -0.82
N GLU A 60 9.82 -17.41 -1.05
CA GLU A 60 9.72 -17.98 -2.40
C GLU A 60 8.41 -17.60 -3.10
N ARG A 61 7.30 -17.64 -2.37
CA ARG A 61 5.99 -17.19 -2.90
C ARG A 61 5.99 -15.74 -3.31
N HIS A 62 6.59 -14.89 -2.48
CA HIS A 62 6.73 -13.47 -2.78
C HIS A 62 7.57 -13.23 -4.05
N GLU A 63 8.73 -13.87 -4.17
CA GLU A 63 9.58 -13.73 -5.37
C GLU A 63 8.85 -14.18 -6.64
N LYS A 64 8.12 -15.30 -6.60
CA LYS A 64 7.29 -15.76 -7.73
C LYS A 64 6.17 -14.77 -8.09
N ALA A 65 5.56 -14.14 -7.08
CA ALA A 65 4.49 -13.18 -7.32
C ALA A 65 5.02 -11.86 -7.96
N LEU A 66 6.26 -11.48 -7.66
CA LEU A 66 6.92 -10.32 -8.31
C LEU A 66 7.21 -10.52 -9.81
N GLU A 67 7.21 -11.75 -10.30
CA GLU A 67 7.35 -12.04 -11.74
C GLU A 67 6.05 -11.77 -12.52
N GLN A 68 4.93 -11.60 -11.83
CA GLN A 68 3.64 -11.31 -12.45
C GLN A 68 3.46 -9.81 -12.67
N PRO A 69 2.74 -9.41 -13.73
CA PRO A 69 2.44 -8.00 -13.96
C PRO A 69 1.58 -7.45 -12.80
N LEU A 70 2.01 -6.33 -12.25
CA LEU A 70 1.27 -5.60 -11.23
C LEU A 70 0.39 -4.51 -11.86
N PRO A 71 -0.73 -4.14 -11.24
CA PRO A 71 -1.51 -2.97 -11.63
C PRO A 71 -0.68 -1.69 -11.47
N LYS A 72 -1.10 -0.61 -12.12
CA LYS A 72 -0.55 0.71 -11.84
C LYS A 72 -1.07 1.22 -10.50
N PHE A 73 -0.18 1.72 -9.67
CA PHE A 73 -0.51 2.26 -8.36
C PHE A 73 -0.47 3.79 -8.38
N TYR A 74 -1.48 4.38 -7.75
CA TYR A 74 -1.60 5.81 -7.58
C TYR A 74 -1.93 6.11 -6.11
N ALA A 75 -1.11 6.96 -5.48
CA ALA A 75 -1.27 7.42 -4.12
C ALA A 75 -1.22 8.94 -4.10
N TYR A 76 -2.32 9.58 -3.76
CA TYR A 76 -2.43 11.02 -3.72
C TYR A 76 -2.83 11.49 -2.33
N ASP A 77 -2.37 12.66 -1.96
CA ASP A 77 -2.83 13.37 -0.79
C ASP A 77 -2.65 14.88 -1.04
N ALA A 78 -3.48 15.69 -0.42
CA ALA A 78 -3.36 17.15 -0.49
C ALA A 78 -2.23 17.69 0.41
N ASP A 79 -1.71 16.86 1.31
CA ASP A 79 -0.64 17.17 2.25
C ASP A 79 0.69 16.57 1.79
N TRP A 80 1.66 17.41 1.49
CA TRP A 80 3.01 16.99 1.11
C TRP A 80 3.69 16.10 2.16
N GLU A 81 3.47 16.33 3.45
CA GLU A 81 4.05 15.50 4.51
C GLU A 81 3.45 14.08 4.48
N ALA A 82 2.18 13.93 4.13
CA ALA A 82 1.55 12.63 3.91
C ALA A 82 2.16 11.90 2.70
N VAL A 83 2.37 12.61 1.59
CA VAL A 83 3.02 12.08 0.38
C VAL A 83 4.44 11.59 0.69
N LYS A 84 5.21 12.37 1.45
CA LYS A 84 6.55 12.01 1.90
C LYS A 84 6.53 10.77 2.80
N ALA A 85 5.64 10.75 3.81
CA ALA A 85 5.46 9.61 4.71
C ALA A 85 5.07 8.33 3.94
N THR A 86 4.21 8.43 2.93
CA THR A 86 3.85 7.30 2.06
C THR A 86 5.08 6.71 1.38
N ARG A 87 5.98 7.54 0.81
CA ARG A 87 7.22 7.06 0.17
C ARG A 87 8.13 6.34 1.16
N GLU A 88 8.35 6.95 2.33
CA GLU A 88 9.20 6.39 3.38
C GLU A 88 8.65 5.06 3.89
N ASN A 89 7.33 4.95 4.07
CA ASN A 89 6.68 3.74 4.54
C ASN A 89 6.69 2.60 3.51
N ILE A 90 6.57 2.91 2.21
CA ILE A 90 6.70 1.92 1.13
C ILE A 90 8.12 1.33 1.13
N ILE A 91 9.15 2.17 1.30
CA ILE A 91 10.54 1.71 1.43
C ILE A 91 10.70 0.84 2.69
N ALA A 92 10.20 1.31 3.84
CA ALA A 92 10.26 0.56 5.11
C ALA A 92 9.53 -0.79 5.05
N ALA A 93 8.45 -0.87 4.25
CA ALA A 93 7.75 -2.12 3.97
C ALA A 93 8.52 -3.06 3.03
N GLY A 94 9.66 -2.62 2.47
CA GLY A 94 10.52 -3.43 1.62
C GLY A 94 10.13 -3.44 0.14
N PHE A 95 9.40 -2.41 -0.31
CA PHE A 95 8.99 -2.22 -1.71
C PHE A 95 9.79 -1.12 -2.42
N GLU A 96 11.01 -0.82 -1.97
CA GLU A 96 11.87 0.21 -2.58
C GLU A 96 12.02 0.04 -4.09
N LYS A 97 12.19 -1.20 -4.57
CA LYS A 97 12.34 -1.52 -5.99
C LYS A 97 11.11 -1.17 -6.84
N LEU A 98 9.92 -1.18 -6.24
CA LEU A 98 8.66 -0.86 -6.91
C LEU A 98 8.30 0.64 -6.82
N LEU A 99 9.04 1.41 -6.04
CA LEU A 99 8.72 2.83 -5.79
C LEU A 99 8.65 3.67 -7.08
N GLY A 100 9.47 3.33 -8.07
CA GLY A 100 9.47 4.00 -9.39
C GLY A 100 8.22 3.73 -10.23
N ASP A 101 7.50 2.64 -9.94
CA ASP A 101 6.30 2.22 -10.66
C ASP A 101 5.01 2.71 -9.98
N ILE A 102 5.14 3.36 -8.82
CA ILE A 102 4.03 3.90 -8.03
C ILE A 102 4.02 5.42 -8.19
N GLN A 103 2.93 5.97 -8.71
CA GLN A 103 2.76 7.42 -8.81
C GLN A 103 2.28 7.97 -7.46
N ILE A 104 3.17 8.68 -6.76
CA ILE A 104 2.89 9.25 -5.44
C ILE A 104 3.07 10.76 -5.54
N GLU A 105 1.98 11.52 -5.43
CA GLU A 105 1.98 12.96 -5.71
C GLU A 105 1.08 13.72 -4.73
N GLU A 106 1.46 14.99 -4.47
CA GLU A 106 0.58 15.95 -3.83
C GLU A 106 -0.51 16.36 -4.82
N ARG A 107 -1.77 16.00 -4.50
CA ARG A 107 -2.94 16.32 -5.31
C ARG A 107 -4.17 16.48 -4.44
N THR A 108 -5.04 17.40 -4.83
CA THR A 108 -6.39 17.51 -4.28
C THR A 108 -7.36 16.63 -5.05
N LEU A 109 -8.53 16.33 -4.48
CA LEU A 109 -9.60 15.61 -5.20
C LEU A 109 -10.13 16.39 -6.41
N ALA A 110 -9.96 17.72 -6.44
CA ALA A 110 -10.35 18.53 -7.59
C ALA A 110 -9.43 18.36 -8.80
N ASP A 111 -8.17 17.94 -8.56
CA ASP A 111 -7.15 17.76 -9.61
C ASP A 111 -7.06 16.29 -10.01
N TRP A 112 -8.20 15.71 -10.39
CA TRP A 112 -8.26 14.31 -10.78
C TRP A 112 -7.47 14.07 -12.08
N PRO A 113 -6.45 13.19 -12.09
CA PRO A 113 -5.67 12.96 -13.28
C PRO A 113 -6.45 12.15 -14.32
N ASP A 114 -6.16 12.38 -15.57
CA ASP A 114 -6.57 11.48 -16.64
C ASP A 114 -5.70 10.20 -16.57
N PHE A 115 -6.28 9.13 -16.13
CA PHE A 115 -5.60 7.83 -16.06
C PHE A 115 -5.47 7.15 -17.42
N GLY A 116 -5.94 7.78 -18.52
CA GLY A 116 -6.07 7.13 -19.82
C GLY A 116 -6.95 5.87 -19.71
N ALA A 117 -7.96 5.94 -18.86
CA ALA A 117 -8.66 4.79 -18.30
C ALA A 117 -9.89 4.37 -19.09
N GLU A 118 -10.01 4.77 -20.35
CA GLU A 118 -11.07 4.23 -21.20
C GLU A 118 -10.98 2.70 -21.19
N ASN A 119 -11.99 2.06 -20.64
CA ASN A 119 -12.12 0.60 -20.51
C ASN A 119 -11.15 -0.10 -19.53
N LYS A 120 -10.53 0.60 -18.57
CA LYS A 120 -9.71 -0.04 -17.51
C LYS A 120 -10.50 -0.26 -16.22
N THR A 121 -10.23 -1.39 -15.57
CA THR A 121 -10.78 -1.68 -14.25
C THR A 121 -9.92 -1.03 -13.17
N ALA A 122 -10.50 -0.11 -12.42
CA ALA A 122 -9.84 0.54 -11.27
C ALA A 122 -10.40 0.04 -9.94
N PHE A 123 -9.51 -0.19 -8.97
CA PHE A 123 -9.85 -0.41 -7.58
C PHE A 123 -9.48 0.84 -6.78
N ILE A 124 -10.50 1.55 -6.29
CA ILE A 124 -10.32 2.75 -5.47
C ILE A 124 -10.54 2.35 -4.02
N VAL A 125 -9.58 2.68 -3.17
CA VAL A 125 -9.64 2.47 -1.73
C VAL A 125 -9.18 3.73 -1.03
N THR A 126 -9.93 4.20 -0.04
CA THR A 126 -9.57 5.41 0.68
C THR A 126 -10.18 5.44 2.08
N ASN A 127 -9.53 6.15 2.99
CA ASN A 127 -10.03 6.44 4.33
C ASN A 127 -10.06 7.97 4.51
N PRO A 128 -11.14 8.64 4.09
CA PRO A 128 -11.21 10.09 4.16
C PRO A 128 -11.15 10.60 5.60
N PRO A 129 -10.63 11.80 5.83
CA PRO A 129 -10.55 12.40 7.15
C PRO A 129 -11.95 12.59 7.73
N TYR A 130 -12.16 12.13 8.97
CA TYR A 130 -13.41 12.37 9.72
C TYR A 130 -13.36 13.73 10.40
N GLY A 131 -14.45 14.50 10.32
CA GLY A 131 -14.62 15.91 10.65
C GLY A 131 -14.09 16.47 11.98
N GLU A 132 -13.49 15.67 12.86
CA GLU A 132 -12.85 16.11 14.10
C GLU A 132 -11.30 16.20 14.00
N ARG A 133 -10.70 15.68 12.94
CA ARG A 133 -9.23 15.65 12.78
C ARG A 133 -8.66 16.77 11.89
N LEU A 134 -9.48 17.38 11.10
CA LEU A 134 -9.13 18.55 10.30
C LEU A 134 -9.94 19.72 10.81
N GLY A 135 -9.35 20.63 11.60
CA GLY A 135 -9.87 21.94 11.96
C GLY A 135 -11.28 22.30 11.46
N ASP A 136 -11.70 23.47 11.53
CA ASP A 136 -13.05 23.96 11.31
C ASP A 136 -13.89 23.26 10.19
N LYS A 137 -15.20 23.00 10.46
CA LYS A 137 -16.18 22.44 9.49
C LYS A 137 -16.24 23.18 8.13
N ALA A 138 -15.76 24.40 8.07
CA ALA A 138 -15.67 25.19 6.86
C ALA A 138 -14.55 24.71 5.92
N SER A 139 -13.43 24.25 6.46
CA SER A 139 -12.29 23.72 5.72
C SER A 139 -12.62 22.38 5.05
N ASN A 140 -13.45 21.55 5.70
CA ASN A 140 -13.83 20.23 5.16
C ASN A 140 -14.81 20.32 3.98
N ARG A 141 -15.56 21.44 3.84
CA ARG A 141 -16.47 21.63 2.70
C ARG A 141 -15.75 21.91 1.37
N SER A 142 -14.48 22.31 1.42
CA SER A 142 -13.67 22.53 0.21
C SER A 142 -12.92 21.28 -0.26
N LEU A 143 -12.98 20.17 0.51
CA LEU A 143 -12.35 18.89 0.17
C LEU A 143 -13.29 17.96 -0.63
N TYR A 144 -14.58 18.25 -0.63
CA TYR A 144 -15.62 17.53 -1.35
C TYR A 144 -16.30 18.53 -2.33
#